data_d35c9917bf976415a81453bac4878236
#
_entry.id   d35c9917bf976415a81453bac4878236
#
_cell.length_a   1.000
_cell.length_b   1.000
_cell.length_c   1.000
_cell.angle_alpha   90.00
_cell.angle_beta   90.00
_cell.angle_gamma   90.00
#
_symmetry.space_group_name_H-M   'P 1'
#
loop_
_entity.id
_entity.type
_entity.pdbx_description
1 polymer ?
#
loop_
_entity_poly.entity_id
_entity_poly.type
_entity_poly.pdbx_seq_one_letter_code
_entity_poly.pdbx_strand_id
1 'polypeptide(L)'
;MKIIVDTNLWISFLIGKRLSLLKKLLTNSDITVYVCDELIQEFKDVSQRGKIRKYIFEQDIWDTLKIMDAYCHFVSIKTKAQSPIRDAKDLYLLSLAETVHADYILTGDKDLLVLKAHLQPRIITYSEFSSL
;
A
#
# COMPACT_ATOMS: atom_id res chain seq x y z
N MET A 1 0.50 -15.45 -2.25
CA MET A 1 1.06 -14.26 -2.88
C MET A 1 1.15 -13.14 -1.86
N LYS A 2 2.31 -12.59 -1.68
CA LYS A 2 2.57 -11.53 -0.70
C LYS A 2 2.60 -10.19 -1.40
N ILE A 3 1.76 -9.26 -0.98
CA ILE A 3 1.69 -7.93 -1.62
C ILE A 3 1.71 -6.80 -0.60
N ILE A 4 2.15 -5.65 -1.08
CA ILE A 4 2.09 -4.39 -0.36
C ILE A 4 1.30 -3.41 -1.22
N VAL A 5 0.38 -2.69 -0.59
CA VAL A 5 -0.43 -1.67 -1.26
C VAL A 5 0.04 -0.31 -0.79
N ASP A 6 0.51 0.52 -1.72
CA ASP A 6 0.98 1.87 -1.42
C ASP A 6 -0.15 2.70 -0.79
N THR A 7 0.23 3.57 0.12
CA THR A 7 -0.69 4.48 0.84
C THR A 7 -1.59 5.26 -0.11
N ASN A 8 -1.04 5.77 -1.20
CA ASN A 8 -1.82 6.54 -2.17
C ASN A 8 -2.90 5.69 -2.84
N LEU A 9 -2.65 4.40 -3.00
CA LEU A 9 -3.65 3.49 -3.56
C LEU A 9 -4.77 3.23 -2.54
N TRP A 10 -4.46 3.07 -1.26
CA TRP A 10 -5.47 2.99 -0.21
C TRP A 10 -6.38 4.22 -0.23
N ILE A 11 -5.78 5.41 -0.31
CA ILE A 11 -6.52 6.69 -0.39
C ILE A 11 -7.38 6.73 -1.65
N SER A 12 -6.85 6.29 -2.78
CA SER A 12 -7.58 6.25 -4.05
C SER A 12 -8.84 5.38 -3.98
N PHE A 13 -8.77 4.23 -3.32
CA PHE A 13 -9.95 3.38 -3.11
C PHE A 13 -11.01 4.09 -2.26
N LEU A 14 -10.60 4.85 -1.24
CA LEU A 14 -11.52 5.61 -0.40
C LEU A 14 -12.22 6.72 -1.19
N ILE A 15 -11.44 7.53 -1.91
CA ILE A 15 -11.97 8.65 -2.70
C ILE A 15 -12.93 8.14 -3.78
N GLY A 16 -12.56 7.06 -4.44
CA GLY A 16 -13.36 6.44 -5.49
C GLY A 16 -14.53 5.61 -4.99
N LYS A 17 -14.69 5.48 -3.67
CA LYS A 17 -15.71 4.63 -3.04
C LYS A 17 -15.65 3.19 -3.53
N ARG A 18 -14.45 2.66 -3.73
CA ARG A 18 -14.20 1.32 -4.25
C ARG A 18 -13.82 0.32 -3.14
N LEU A 19 -14.42 0.46 -1.97
CA LEU A 19 -14.13 -0.41 -0.83
C LEU A 19 -14.44 -1.89 -1.13
N SER A 20 -15.41 -2.15 -2.00
CA SER A 20 -15.74 -3.52 -2.42
C SER A 20 -14.58 -4.21 -3.14
N LEU A 21 -13.84 -3.47 -3.99
CA LEU A 21 -12.67 -4.00 -4.66
C LEU A 21 -11.56 -4.29 -3.68
N LEU A 22 -11.36 -3.39 -2.72
CA LEU A 22 -10.37 -3.56 -1.67
C LEU A 22 -10.69 -4.78 -0.81
N LYS A 23 -11.94 -4.94 -0.40
CA LYS A 23 -12.39 -6.11 0.36
C LYS A 23 -12.16 -7.41 -0.41
N LYS A 24 -12.42 -7.41 -1.71
CA LYS A 24 -12.16 -8.55 -2.57
C LYS A 24 -10.69 -8.94 -2.54
N LEU A 25 -9.80 -7.96 -2.62
CA LEU A 25 -8.37 -8.17 -2.53
C LEU A 25 -7.98 -8.77 -1.17
N LEU A 26 -8.48 -8.17 -0.09
CA LEU A 26 -8.08 -8.52 1.27
C LEU A 26 -8.66 -9.85 1.75
N THR A 27 -9.78 -10.29 1.17
CA THR A 27 -10.43 -11.55 1.54
C THR A 27 -10.05 -12.71 0.63
N ASN A 28 -9.24 -12.47 -0.39
CA ASN A 28 -8.75 -13.54 -1.26
C ASN A 28 -7.72 -14.37 -0.50
N SER A 29 -7.98 -15.67 -0.34
CA SER A 29 -7.12 -16.57 0.43
C SER A 29 -5.72 -16.77 -0.17
N ASP A 30 -5.56 -16.48 -1.46
CA ASP A 30 -4.26 -16.57 -2.15
C ASP A 30 -3.41 -15.33 -1.99
N ILE A 31 -3.94 -14.28 -1.37
CA ILE A 31 -3.28 -12.99 -1.23
C ILE A 31 -3.10 -12.65 0.24
N THR A 32 -1.88 -12.26 0.62
CA THR A 32 -1.58 -11.74 1.94
C THR A 32 -1.07 -10.31 1.78
N VAL A 33 -1.74 -9.36 2.42
CA VAL A 33 -1.37 -7.95 2.38
C VAL A 33 -0.64 -7.58 3.66
N TYR A 34 0.52 -6.94 3.52
CA TYR A 34 1.35 -6.54 4.65
C TYR A 34 1.31 -5.03 4.85
N VAL A 35 1.29 -4.62 6.11
CA VAL A 35 1.38 -3.22 6.52
C VAL A 35 2.43 -3.08 7.61
N CYS A 36 2.91 -1.87 7.81
CA CYS A 36 3.88 -1.53 8.86
C CYS A 36 3.49 -0.20 9.50
N ASP A 37 4.15 0.17 10.59
CA ASP A 37 3.87 1.43 11.29
C ASP A 37 4.00 2.64 10.37
N GLU A 38 5.04 2.67 9.55
CA GLU A 38 5.30 3.78 8.63
C GLU A 38 4.17 3.96 7.62
N LEU A 39 3.65 2.85 7.09
CA LEU A 39 2.53 2.88 6.15
C LEU A 39 1.26 3.40 6.81
N ILE A 40 0.96 2.89 8.00
CA ILE A 40 -0.22 3.30 8.75
C ILE A 40 -0.14 4.77 9.12
N GLN A 41 1.03 5.24 9.57
CA GLN A 41 1.23 6.64 9.92
C GLN A 41 1.09 7.54 8.69
N GLU A 42 1.66 7.15 7.55
CA GLU A 42 1.52 7.91 6.31
C GLU A 42 0.06 7.97 5.87
N PHE A 43 -0.67 6.86 5.98
CA PHE A 43 -2.09 6.84 5.67
C PHE A 43 -2.86 7.84 6.54
N LYS A 44 -2.60 7.86 7.85
CA LYS A 44 -3.22 8.81 8.77
C LYS A 44 -2.91 10.25 8.39
N ASP A 45 -1.65 10.53 8.08
CA ASP A 45 -1.20 11.90 7.75
C ASP A 45 -1.80 12.39 6.44
N VAL A 46 -1.74 11.58 5.39
CA VAL A 46 -2.24 11.94 4.06
C VAL A 46 -3.76 12.08 4.07
N SER A 47 -4.46 11.18 4.75
CA SER A 47 -5.92 11.21 4.79
C SER A 47 -6.47 12.44 5.53
N GLN A 48 -5.70 13.09 6.39
CA GLN A 48 -6.10 14.30 7.09
C GLN A 48 -5.83 15.59 6.30
N ARG A 49 -5.13 15.51 5.18
CA ARG A 49 -4.85 16.70 4.36
C ARG A 49 -6.15 17.29 3.80
N GLY A 50 -6.25 18.63 3.81
CA GLY A 50 -7.47 19.33 3.44
C GLY A 50 -8.03 18.92 2.08
N LYS A 51 -7.16 18.76 1.08
CA LYS A 51 -7.58 18.36 -0.27
C LYS A 51 -8.14 16.94 -0.33
N ILE A 52 -7.72 16.06 0.58
CA ILE A 52 -8.24 14.70 0.67
C ILE A 52 -9.54 14.67 1.47
N ARG A 53 -9.60 15.43 2.58
CA ARG A 53 -10.78 15.51 3.44
C ARG A 53 -12.01 16.07 2.73
N LYS A 54 -11.85 16.70 1.59
CA LYS A 54 -12.97 17.14 0.75
C LYS A 54 -13.76 15.97 0.17
N TYR A 55 -13.14 14.80 0.05
CA TYR A 55 -13.71 13.63 -0.62
C TYR A 55 -14.06 12.48 0.31
N ILE A 56 -13.55 12.50 1.55
CA ILE A 56 -13.76 11.42 2.51
C ILE A 56 -14.18 11.96 3.87
N PHE A 57 -14.97 11.17 4.60
CA PHE A 57 -15.36 11.48 5.97
C PHE A 57 -14.33 10.87 6.94
N GLU A 58 -14.26 11.45 8.14
CA GLU A 58 -13.39 10.91 9.19
C GLU A 58 -13.71 9.44 9.49
N GLN A 59 -15.00 9.08 9.44
CA GLN A 59 -15.41 7.69 9.65
C GLN A 59 -14.77 6.74 8.63
N ASP A 60 -14.60 7.17 7.37
CA ASP A 60 -13.95 6.36 6.33
C ASP A 60 -12.50 6.04 6.70
N ILE A 61 -11.80 6.99 7.33
CA ILE A 61 -10.43 6.80 7.79
C ILE A 61 -10.38 5.73 8.89
N TRP A 62 -11.27 5.84 9.88
CA TRP A 62 -11.33 4.88 10.98
C TRP A 62 -11.75 3.49 10.50
N ASP A 63 -12.71 3.41 9.58
CA ASP A 63 -13.13 2.13 8.99
C ASP A 63 -11.98 1.46 8.24
N THR A 64 -11.19 2.24 7.51
CA THR A 64 -10.03 1.71 6.78
C THR A 64 -8.97 1.19 7.74
N LEU A 65 -8.70 1.91 8.83
CA LEU A 65 -7.75 1.45 9.84
C LEU A 65 -8.20 0.14 10.48
N LYS A 66 -9.50 -0.02 10.73
CA LYS A 66 -10.06 -1.27 11.24
C LYS A 66 -9.90 -2.41 10.23
N ILE A 67 -10.10 -2.12 8.95
CA ILE A 67 -9.91 -3.10 7.87
C ILE A 67 -8.45 -3.55 7.82
N MET A 68 -7.52 -2.61 7.91
CA MET A 68 -6.09 -2.94 7.96
C MET A 68 -5.77 -3.88 9.14
N ASP A 69 -6.29 -3.55 10.31
CA ASP A 69 -6.08 -4.36 11.52
C ASP A 69 -6.67 -5.76 11.38
N ALA A 70 -7.84 -5.88 10.76
CA ALA A 70 -8.55 -7.15 10.65
C ALA A 70 -8.02 -8.07 9.54
N TYR A 71 -7.57 -7.50 8.43
CA TYR A 71 -7.26 -8.28 7.22
C TYR A 71 -5.81 -8.21 6.76
N CYS A 72 -5.04 -7.24 7.22
CA CYS A 72 -3.63 -7.13 6.83
C CYS A 72 -2.71 -7.71 7.91
N HIS A 73 -1.55 -8.18 7.49
CA HIS A 73 -0.52 -8.64 8.42
C HIS A 73 0.39 -7.49 8.78
N PHE A 74 0.45 -7.17 10.07
CA PHE A 74 1.35 -6.14 10.58
C PHE A 74 2.76 -6.69 10.74
N VAL A 75 3.74 -5.99 10.20
CA VAL A 75 5.15 -6.39 10.26
C VAL A 75 6.01 -5.17 10.60
N SER A 76 7.02 -5.38 11.42
CA SER A 76 8.05 -4.36 11.67
C SER A 76 9.15 -4.50 10.62
N ILE A 77 9.60 -3.37 10.08
CA ILE A 77 10.68 -3.36 9.10
C ILE A 77 11.99 -3.71 9.79
N LYS A 78 12.64 -4.77 9.31
CA LYS A 78 13.92 -5.25 9.87
C LYS A 78 15.10 -4.99 8.95
N THR A 79 14.84 -4.84 7.66
CA THR A 79 15.87 -4.68 6.64
C THR A 79 15.68 -3.34 5.95
N LYS A 80 16.75 -2.56 5.82
CA LYS A 80 16.70 -1.31 5.04
C LYS A 80 17.07 -1.61 3.60
N ALA A 81 16.14 -1.35 2.69
CA ALA A 81 16.39 -1.49 1.27
C ALA A 81 17.45 -0.47 0.83
N GLN A 82 18.37 -0.90 -0.04
CA GLN A 82 19.30 -0.01 -0.73
C GLN A 82 18.69 0.30 -2.09
N SER A 83 18.36 1.54 -2.31
CA SER A 83 17.71 1.97 -3.54
C SER A 83 18.16 3.38 -3.91
N PRO A 84 18.20 3.69 -5.23
CA PRO A 84 18.46 5.07 -5.68
C PRO A 84 17.31 6.02 -5.36
N ILE A 85 16.21 5.54 -4.79
CA ILE A 85 15.08 6.37 -4.37
C ILE A 85 15.56 7.31 -3.26
N ARG A 86 15.32 8.60 -3.47
CA ARG A 86 15.69 9.65 -2.52
C ARG A 86 14.58 9.93 -1.50
N ASP A 87 13.35 9.61 -1.83
CA ASP A 87 12.22 9.87 -0.95
C ASP A 87 12.14 8.80 0.12
N ALA A 88 12.23 9.24 1.37
CA ALA A 88 12.14 8.33 2.53
C ALA A 88 10.82 7.57 2.58
N LYS A 89 9.74 8.15 2.06
CA LYS A 89 8.43 7.50 1.99
C LYS A 89 8.48 6.25 1.12
N ASP A 90 9.08 6.38 -0.06
CA ASP A 90 9.14 5.27 -1.00
C ASP A 90 10.11 4.21 -0.52
N LEU A 91 11.17 4.64 0.17
CA LEU A 91 12.18 3.73 0.69
C LEU A 91 11.62 2.74 1.70
N TYR A 92 10.70 3.16 2.58
CA TYR A 92 10.13 2.22 3.54
C TYR A 92 9.29 1.12 2.88
N LEU A 93 8.64 1.43 1.75
CA LEU A 93 7.88 0.42 1.00
C LEU A 93 8.79 -0.68 0.48
N LEU A 94 9.95 -0.31 -0.06
CA LEU A 94 10.95 -1.28 -0.50
C LEU A 94 11.53 -2.07 0.67
N SER A 95 11.76 -1.40 1.79
CA SER A 95 12.25 -2.04 3.01
C SER A 95 11.25 -3.05 3.57
N LEU A 96 9.98 -2.70 3.56
CA LEU A 96 8.91 -3.62 3.96
C LEU A 96 8.86 -4.82 3.01
N ALA A 97 8.94 -4.55 1.71
CA ALA A 97 8.93 -5.60 0.70
C ALA A 97 10.09 -6.58 0.87
N GLU A 98 11.29 -6.08 1.17
CA GLU A 98 12.44 -6.94 1.47
C GLU A 98 12.22 -7.76 2.74
N THR A 99 11.68 -7.13 3.78
CA THR A 99 11.46 -7.81 5.06
C THR A 99 10.54 -9.01 4.92
N VAL A 100 9.48 -8.90 4.12
CA VAL A 100 8.49 -9.97 3.94
C VAL A 100 8.71 -10.81 2.68
N HIS A 101 9.67 -10.47 1.86
CA HIS A 101 9.89 -11.07 0.54
C HIS A 101 8.63 -10.96 -0.33
N ALA A 102 8.12 -9.74 -0.45
CA ALA A 102 6.90 -9.46 -1.19
C ALA A 102 7.06 -9.78 -2.69
N ASP A 103 5.99 -10.31 -3.26
CA ASP A 103 5.93 -10.56 -4.70
C ASP A 103 5.65 -9.29 -5.49
N TYR A 104 4.79 -8.42 -4.93
CA TYR A 104 4.36 -7.19 -5.61
C TYR A 104 4.22 -6.02 -4.66
N ILE A 105 4.51 -4.83 -5.18
CA ILE A 105 4.05 -3.56 -4.61
C ILE A 105 3.05 -2.98 -5.61
N LEU A 106 1.82 -2.72 -5.14
CA LEU A 106 0.78 -2.10 -5.94
C LEU A 106 0.81 -0.59 -5.69
N THR A 107 1.01 0.19 -6.74
CA THR A 107 1.11 1.64 -6.62
C THR A 107 0.61 2.34 -7.90
N GLY A 108 0.22 3.60 -7.76
CA GLY A 108 -0.02 4.48 -8.89
C GLY A 108 1.07 5.54 -9.05
N ASP A 109 2.07 5.53 -8.18
CA ASP A 109 3.14 6.52 -8.19
C ASP A 109 4.15 6.22 -9.30
N LYS A 110 4.32 7.17 -10.22
CA LYS A 110 5.24 7.04 -11.35
C LYS A 110 6.68 6.88 -10.91
N ASP A 111 7.09 7.50 -9.81
CA ASP A 111 8.46 7.41 -9.31
C ASP A 111 8.79 6.00 -8.81
N LEU A 112 7.80 5.28 -8.28
CA LEU A 112 7.95 3.88 -7.94
C LEU A 112 7.88 2.98 -9.17
N LEU A 113 6.95 3.27 -10.07
CA LEU A 113 6.74 2.45 -11.27
C LEU A 113 7.95 2.42 -12.20
N VAL A 114 8.80 3.48 -12.21
CA VAL A 114 10.03 3.47 -13.01
C VAL A 114 11.04 2.44 -12.52
N LEU A 115 10.85 1.89 -11.33
CA LEU A 115 11.71 0.85 -10.77
C LEU A 115 11.29 -0.57 -11.20
N LYS A 116 10.38 -0.70 -12.16
CA LYS A 116 9.91 -1.99 -12.66
C LYS A 116 11.01 -2.95 -13.10
N ALA A 117 12.17 -2.42 -13.49
CA ALA A 117 13.30 -3.22 -13.90
C ALA A 117 13.93 -4.03 -12.75
N HIS A 118 13.63 -3.71 -11.52
CA HIS A 118 14.12 -4.47 -10.37
C HIS A 118 13.27 -5.73 -10.19
N LEU A 119 13.94 -6.85 -10.01
CA LEU A 119 13.32 -8.16 -10.10
C LEU A 119 12.42 -8.53 -8.95
N GLN A 120 12.65 -7.96 -7.77
CA GLN A 120 11.82 -8.24 -6.59
C GLN A 120 11.88 -7.08 -5.61
N PRO A 121 10.71 -6.60 -5.16
CA PRO A 121 9.37 -6.97 -5.63
C PRO A 121 9.08 -6.39 -7.00
N ARG A 122 8.13 -6.98 -7.72
CA ARG A 122 7.62 -6.36 -8.94
C ARG A 122 6.70 -5.21 -8.54
N ILE A 123 6.93 -4.05 -9.14
CA ILE A 123 6.16 -2.84 -8.85
C ILE A 123 5.20 -2.61 -10.00
N ILE A 124 3.90 -2.75 -9.73
CA ILE A 124 2.86 -2.70 -10.75
C ILE A 124 1.67 -1.88 -10.29
N THR A 125 0.83 -1.49 -11.24
CA THR A 125 -0.44 -0.82 -10.93
C THR A 125 -1.48 -1.85 -10.49
N TYR A 126 -2.55 -1.36 -9.84
CA TYR A 126 -3.68 -2.22 -9.50
C TYR A 126 -4.30 -2.84 -10.75
N SER A 127 -4.39 -2.08 -11.84
CA SER A 127 -4.92 -2.56 -13.12
C SER A 127 -4.09 -3.73 -13.67
N GLU A 128 -2.78 -3.61 -13.64
CA GLU A 128 -1.88 -4.69 -14.07
C GLU A 128 -2.05 -5.92 -13.17
N PHE A 129 -2.16 -5.71 -11.85
CA PHE A 129 -2.34 -6.80 -10.89
C PHE A 129 -3.65 -7.54 -11.13
N SER A 130 -4.75 -6.82 -11.36
CA SER A 130 -6.07 -7.43 -11.58
C SER A 130 -6.16 -8.22 -12.89
N SER A 131 -5.22 -8.01 -13.79
CA SER A 131 -5.14 -8.73 -15.08
C SER A 131 -4.26 -9.99 -15.03
N LEU A 132 -3.66 -10.27 -13.90
CA LEU A 132 -2.83 -11.48 -13.74
C LEU A 132 -3.66 -12.75 -13.72
#